data_b472093ddc4b3df88477634dad229032
#
_entry.id   b472093ddc4b3df88477634dad229032
#
_cell.length_a   1.000
_cell.length_b   1.000
_cell.length_c   1.000
_cell.angle_alpha   90.00
_cell.angle_beta   90.00
_cell.angle_gamma   90.00
#
_symmetry.space_group_name_H-M   'P 1'
#
loop_
_entity.id
_entity.type
_entity.pdbx_description
1 polymer ?
#
loop_
_entity_poly.entity_id
_entity_poly.type
_entity_poly.pdbx_seq_one_letter_code
_entity_poly.pdbx_strand_id
1 'polypeptide(L)'
;MCMSLIRRYSMSRGFLWFAQNNDKTDYVELSITLAKSIKRWNKHNKICVITDEKSKFDSEHVDVVKVMRQDDSAAHDIKWANEHKAFQISPFTHTIKLEADMLWTTNTDWWWYHLWQHDLLFSVD
;
A
#
# COMPACT_ATOMS: atom_id res chain seq x y z
N MET A 1 27.76 12.65 4.22
CA MET A 1 27.31 12.04 5.50
C MET A 1 26.06 12.69 6.07
N CYS A 2 25.97 14.01 6.15
CA CYS A 2 24.76 14.70 6.63
C CYS A 2 23.50 14.43 5.79
N MET A 3 23.63 14.27 4.49
CA MET A 3 22.50 13.98 3.59
C MET A 3 21.85 12.60 3.83
N SER A 4 22.61 11.57 4.23
CA SER A 4 22.03 10.26 4.53
C SER A 4 21.33 10.23 5.91
N LEU A 5 21.78 11.04 6.86
CA LEU A 5 21.12 11.26 8.14
C LEU A 5 19.80 12.05 7.97
N ILE A 6 19.79 13.09 7.13
CA ILE A 6 18.58 13.86 6.80
C ILE A 6 17.54 12.96 6.11
N ARG A 7 17.96 12.05 5.23
CA ARG A 7 17.03 11.07 4.61
C ARG A 7 16.45 10.07 5.62
N ARG A 8 17.19 9.69 6.67
CA ARG A 8 16.68 8.84 7.75
C ARG A 8 15.61 9.53 8.60
N TYR A 9 15.67 10.85 8.69
CA TYR A 9 14.71 11.66 9.45
C TYR A 9 13.64 12.30 8.57
N SER A 10 13.74 12.22 7.23
CA SER A 10 12.65 12.69 6.36
C SER A 10 11.50 11.70 6.45
N MET A 11 10.40 12.16 7.06
CA MET A 11 9.21 11.37 7.28
C MET A 11 8.44 11.26 5.97
N SER A 12 8.61 10.15 5.27
CA SER A 12 7.77 9.77 4.15
C SER A 12 6.51 9.06 4.65
N ARG A 13 5.38 9.30 3.99
CA ARG A 13 4.11 8.70 4.31
C ARG A 13 3.37 8.28 3.06
N GLY A 14 2.62 7.19 3.15
CA GLY A 14 1.86 6.69 2.01
C GLY A 14 0.93 5.55 2.34
N PHE A 15 0.06 5.28 1.40
CA PHE A 15 -0.85 4.14 1.40
C PHE A 15 -0.18 2.94 0.74
N LEU A 16 -0.46 1.76 1.26
CA LEU A 16 0.09 0.52 0.74
C LEU A 16 -0.96 -0.58 0.77
N TRP A 17 -1.02 -1.38 -0.29
CA TRP A 17 -1.82 -2.60 -0.33
C TRP A 17 -1.23 -3.63 -1.29
N PHE A 18 -1.74 -4.85 -1.19
CA PHE A 18 -1.40 -5.96 -2.07
C PHE A 18 -2.42 -6.10 -3.18
N ALA A 19 -1.96 -6.34 -4.40
CA ALA A 19 -2.79 -6.60 -5.56
C ALA A 19 -2.28 -7.85 -6.28
N GLN A 20 -2.85 -8.99 -5.93
CA GLN A 20 -2.57 -10.28 -6.56
C GLN A 20 -3.86 -10.85 -7.13
N ASN A 21 -3.94 -11.02 -8.44
CA ASN A 21 -5.08 -11.63 -9.08
C ASN A 21 -5.20 -13.12 -8.72
N ASN A 22 -6.43 -13.58 -8.63
CA ASN A 22 -6.77 -15.00 -8.57
C ASN A 22 -7.78 -15.36 -9.68
N ASP A 23 -8.19 -16.61 -9.73
CA ASP A 23 -9.09 -17.10 -10.80
C ASP A 23 -10.48 -16.46 -10.79
N LYS A 24 -10.86 -15.81 -9.70
CA LYS A 24 -12.21 -15.25 -9.49
C LYS A 24 -12.24 -13.73 -9.51
N THR A 25 -11.15 -13.07 -9.15
CA THR A 25 -11.15 -11.64 -8.88
C THR A 25 -9.92 -10.97 -9.49
N ASP A 26 -10.16 -9.88 -10.21
CA ASP A 26 -9.12 -8.98 -10.72
C ASP A 26 -8.80 -7.90 -9.69
N TYR A 27 -7.91 -8.22 -8.77
CA TYR A 27 -7.45 -7.28 -7.75
C TYR A 27 -6.59 -6.14 -8.31
N VAL A 28 -6.03 -6.30 -9.50
CA VAL A 28 -5.31 -5.22 -10.19
C VAL A 28 -6.30 -4.12 -10.58
N GLU A 29 -7.43 -4.45 -11.17
CA GLU A 29 -8.45 -3.47 -11.55
C GLU A 29 -9.09 -2.81 -10.34
N LEU A 30 -9.40 -3.57 -9.30
CA LEU A 30 -9.87 -3.02 -8.02
C LEU A 30 -8.86 -2.03 -7.43
N SER A 31 -7.58 -2.38 -7.46
CA SER A 31 -6.50 -1.51 -6.98
C SER A 31 -6.38 -0.21 -7.76
N ILE A 32 -6.57 -0.23 -9.06
CA ILE A 32 -6.58 0.98 -9.89
C ILE A 32 -7.74 1.89 -9.50
N THR A 33 -8.91 1.31 -9.25
CA THR A 33 -10.09 2.04 -8.78
C THR A 33 -9.84 2.67 -7.40
N LEU A 34 -9.27 1.92 -6.47
CA LEU A 34 -8.87 2.44 -5.16
C LEU A 34 -7.86 3.59 -5.29
N ALA A 35 -6.81 3.42 -6.10
CA ALA A 35 -5.79 4.45 -6.32
C ALA A 35 -6.40 5.74 -6.87
N LYS A 36 -7.28 5.66 -7.85
CA LYS A 36 -8.01 6.81 -8.39
C LYS A 36 -8.84 7.52 -7.31
N SER A 37 -9.54 6.77 -6.48
CA SER A 37 -10.34 7.33 -5.40
C SER A 37 -9.49 8.04 -4.34
N ILE A 38 -8.34 7.47 -3.98
CA ILE A 38 -7.39 8.12 -3.07
C ILE A 38 -6.84 9.42 -3.68
N LYS A 39 -6.43 9.39 -4.93
CA LYS A 39 -5.89 10.59 -5.59
C LYS A 39 -6.92 11.71 -5.74
N ARG A 40 -8.20 11.38 -5.77
CA ARG A 40 -9.28 12.38 -5.75
C ARG A 40 -9.34 13.16 -4.43
N TRP A 41 -9.21 12.47 -3.31
CA TRP A 41 -9.40 13.05 -1.97
C TRP A 41 -8.09 13.42 -1.27
N ASN A 42 -7.06 12.61 -1.46
CA ASN A 42 -5.75 12.70 -0.82
C ASN A 42 -4.63 12.79 -1.88
N LYS A 43 -4.77 13.68 -2.86
CA LYS A 43 -3.94 13.71 -4.07
C LYS A 43 -2.43 13.82 -3.84
N HIS A 44 -2.01 14.36 -2.70
CA HIS A 44 -0.60 14.54 -2.35
C HIS A 44 0.02 13.33 -1.64
N ASN A 45 -0.78 12.35 -1.27
CA ASN A 45 -0.27 11.14 -0.63
C ASN A 45 0.26 10.17 -1.68
N LYS A 46 1.37 9.53 -1.32
CA LYS A 46 1.99 8.49 -2.13
C LYS A 46 1.24 7.17 -2.00
N ILE A 47 1.29 6.38 -3.05
CA ILE A 47 0.68 5.05 -3.11
C ILE A 47 1.74 4.04 -3.53
N CYS A 48 1.86 2.95 -2.76
CA CYS A 48 2.65 1.79 -3.12
C CYS A 48 1.72 0.57 -3.26
N VAL A 49 1.82 -0.11 -4.38
CA VAL A 49 1.15 -1.39 -4.59
C VAL A 49 2.17 -2.51 -4.64
N ILE A 50 1.93 -3.57 -3.89
CA ILE A 50 2.73 -4.79 -3.89
C ILE A 50 1.98 -5.83 -4.71
N THR A 51 2.64 -6.39 -5.70
CA THR A 51 2.04 -7.35 -6.63
C THR A 51 2.96 -8.55 -6.86
N ASP A 52 2.51 -9.51 -7.64
CA ASP A 52 3.31 -10.62 -8.13
C ASP A 52 3.60 -10.48 -9.64
N GLU A 53 4.50 -11.32 -10.16
CA GLU A 53 4.88 -11.29 -11.58
C GLU A 53 3.71 -11.63 -12.52
N LYS A 54 2.75 -12.41 -12.05
CA LYS A 54 1.60 -12.87 -12.85
C LYS A 54 0.55 -11.78 -13.03
N SER A 55 0.38 -10.93 -12.03
CA SER A 55 -0.68 -9.91 -12.01
C SER A 55 -0.38 -8.69 -12.90
N LYS A 56 0.88 -8.47 -13.28
CA LYS A 56 1.31 -7.41 -14.22
C LYS A 56 0.68 -6.04 -13.96
N PHE A 57 0.91 -5.52 -12.79
CA PHE A 57 0.33 -4.24 -12.38
C PHE A 57 1.01 -3.07 -13.10
N ASP A 58 0.22 -2.19 -13.70
CA ASP A 58 0.66 -0.91 -14.26
C ASP A 58 -0.44 0.14 -14.09
N SER A 59 -0.09 1.30 -13.53
CA SER A 59 -1.02 2.42 -13.38
C SER A 59 -0.30 3.74 -13.11
N GLU A 60 -0.68 4.79 -13.83
CA GLU A 60 -0.22 6.16 -13.60
C GLU A 60 -0.66 6.76 -12.24
N HIS A 61 -1.67 6.16 -11.60
CA HIS A 61 -2.19 6.61 -10.30
C HIS A 61 -1.42 6.06 -9.11
N VAL A 62 -0.46 5.16 -9.34
CA VAL A 62 0.37 4.54 -8.31
C VAL A 62 1.80 5.05 -8.42
N ASP A 63 2.37 5.49 -7.30
CA ASP A 63 3.71 6.08 -7.29
C ASP A 63 4.81 5.02 -7.27
N VAL A 64 4.56 3.89 -6.61
CA VAL A 64 5.54 2.80 -6.47
C VAL A 64 4.83 1.46 -6.67
N VAL A 65 5.38 0.64 -7.56
CA VAL A 65 4.97 -0.76 -7.72
C VAL A 65 6.13 -1.65 -7.31
N LYS A 66 5.88 -2.57 -6.38
CA LYS A 66 6.87 -3.56 -5.95
C LYS A 66 6.38 -4.95 -6.26
N VAL A 67 7.22 -5.72 -6.94
CA VAL A 67 6.96 -7.13 -7.23
C VAL A 67 7.59 -7.98 -6.14
N MET A 68 6.80 -8.85 -5.51
CA MET A 68 7.32 -9.76 -4.49
C MET A 68 8.29 -10.77 -5.09
N ARG A 69 9.42 -10.96 -4.42
CA ARG A 69 10.40 -11.99 -4.80
C ARG A 69 9.95 -13.39 -4.43
N GLN A 70 9.20 -13.50 -3.35
CA GLN A 70 8.69 -14.75 -2.82
C GLN A 70 7.19 -14.60 -2.53
N ASP A 71 6.40 -15.45 -3.13
CA ASP A 71 4.96 -15.51 -2.94
C ASP A 71 4.61 -16.68 -2.02
N ASP A 72 4.31 -16.39 -0.75
CA ASP A 72 3.95 -17.40 0.25
C ASP A 72 2.52 -17.94 0.04
N SER A 73 1.73 -17.31 -0.82
CA SER A 73 0.40 -17.80 -1.18
C SER A 73 0.42 -18.90 -2.25
N ALA A 74 1.53 -19.10 -2.94
CA ALA A 74 1.60 -19.98 -4.11
C ALA A 74 1.25 -21.45 -3.80
N ALA A 75 1.62 -21.93 -2.61
CA ALA A 75 1.38 -23.32 -2.20
C ALA A 75 -0.07 -23.60 -1.77
N HIS A 76 -0.83 -22.58 -1.37
CA HIS A 76 -2.11 -22.75 -0.70
C HIS A 76 -3.24 -21.90 -1.28
N ASP A 77 -2.97 -21.12 -2.32
CA ASP A 77 -3.89 -20.12 -2.91
C ASP A 77 -4.49 -19.13 -1.88
N ILE A 78 -3.75 -18.85 -0.82
CA ILE A 78 -4.14 -17.94 0.25
C ILE A 78 -3.39 -16.61 0.08
N LYS A 79 -3.96 -15.67 -0.67
CA LYS A 79 -3.28 -14.42 -1.03
C LYS A 79 -2.91 -13.55 0.17
N TRP A 80 -3.71 -13.54 1.21
CA TRP A 80 -3.42 -12.82 2.45
C TRP A 80 -2.22 -13.39 3.23
N ALA A 81 -1.69 -14.56 2.87
CA ALA A 81 -0.47 -15.10 3.47
C ALA A 81 0.77 -14.17 3.30
N ASN A 82 0.73 -13.24 2.34
CA ASN A 82 1.79 -12.27 2.12
C ASN A 82 1.66 -10.98 2.94
N GLU A 83 0.53 -10.75 3.58
CA GLU A 83 0.18 -9.48 4.23
C GLU A 83 1.15 -9.06 5.34
N HIS A 84 1.73 -10.02 6.06
CA HIS A 84 2.71 -9.78 7.11
C HIS A 84 3.99 -9.09 6.60
N LYS A 85 4.25 -9.14 5.30
CA LYS A 85 5.43 -8.53 4.67
C LYS A 85 5.29 -7.02 4.49
N ALA A 86 4.10 -6.45 4.71
CA ALA A 86 3.81 -5.04 4.45
C ALA A 86 4.85 -4.10 5.10
N PHE A 87 5.18 -4.34 6.35
CA PHE A 87 6.14 -3.50 7.09
C PHE A 87 7.57 -3.60 6.56
N GLN A 88 7.97 -4.77 6.06
CA GLN A 88 9.30 -4.97 5.51
C GLN A 88 9.45 -4.39 4.11
N ILE A 89 8.39 -4.43 3.32
CA ILE A 89 8.40 -4.03 1.91
C ILE A 89 8.06 -2.54 1.75
N SER A 90 7.33 -1.95 2.68
CA SER A 90 6.90 -0.56 2.57
C SER A 90 8.08 0.38 2.30
N PRO A 91 7.97 1.26 1.29
CA PRO A 91 8.97 2.31 1.04
C PRO A 91 8.78 3.53 1.95
N PHE A 92 7.76 3.56 2.80
CA PHE A 92 7.38 4.69 3.61
C PHE A 92 7.78 4.53 5.07
N THR A 93 8.10 5.64 5.72
CA THR A 93 8.32 5.68 7.17
C THR A 93 7.02 5.48 7.95
N HIS A 94 5.93 6.10 7.45
CA HIS A 94 4.58 5.93 7.97
C HIS A 94 3.69 5.36 6.88
N THR A 95 3.04 4.24 7.17
CA THR A 95 2.27 3.48 6.20
C THR A 95 0.87 3.24 6.70
N ILE A 96 -0.12 3.61 5.88
CA ILE A 96 -1.49 3.15 6.05
C ILE A 96 -1.70 1.96 5.11
N LYS A 97 -1.83 0.77 5.69
CA LYS A 97 -2.12 -0.45 4.93
C LYS A 97 -3.63 -0.55 4.68
N LEU A 98 -3.98 -0.76 3.42
CA LEU A 98 -5.35 -0.91 2.94
C LEU A 98 -5.57 -2.29 2.30
N GLU A 99 -6.81 -2.60 1.99
CA GLU A 99 -7.20 -3.73 1.15
C GLU A 99 -7.55 -3.24 -0.27
N ALA A 100 -7.28 -4.06 -1.27
CA ALA A 100 -7.46 -3.68 -2.68
C ALA A 100 -8.92 -3.42 -3.08
N ASP A 101 -9.88 -4.00 -2.37
CA ASP A 101 -11.32 -3.89 -2.61
C ASP A 101 -12.00 -2.74 -1.87
N MET A 102 -11.22 -1.83 -1.30
CA MET A 102 -11.73 -0.61 -0.66
C MET A 102 -12.00 0.51 -1.66
N LEU A 103 -12.77 1.48 -1.24
CA LEU A 103 -12.99 2.74 -1.96
C LEU A 103 -12.82 3.93 -1.02
N TRP A 104 -12.04 4.93 -1.45
CA TRP A 104 -11.78 6.14 -0.68
C TRP A 104 -12.85 7.20 -0.98
N THR A 105 -13.54 7.69 0.04
CA THR A 105 -14.72 8.54 -0.15
C THR A 105 -14.61 9.92 0.49
N THR A 106 -13.52 10.19 1.20
CA THR A 106 -13.28 11.48 1.87
C THR A 106 -11.79 11.73 2.08
N ASN A 107 -11.43 12.98 2.37
CA ASN A 107 -10.06 13.32 2.77
C ASN A 107 -9.77 12.80 4.18
N THR A 108 -8.66 12.12 4.34
CA THR A 108 -8.23 11.51 5.61
C THR A 108 -6.84 11.98 6.05
N ASP A 109 -6.41 13.17 5.63
CA ASP A 109 -5.09 13.70 6.00
C ASP A 109 -4.87 13.79 7.51
N TRP A 110 -5.93 13.95 8.29
CA TRP A 110 -5.88 13.95 9.75
C TRP A 110 -5.46 12.62 10.37
N TRP A 111 -5.55 11.49 9.66
CA TRP A 111 -5.09 10.18 10.12
C TRP A 111 -3.58 10.16 10.35
N TRP A 112 -2.82 10.88 9.52
CA TRP A 112 -1.37 10.96 9.65
C TRP A 112 -0.93 11.56 10.98
N TYR A 113 -1.69 12.49 11.52
CA TYR A 113 -1.42 13.08 12.84
C TYR A 113 -1.48 12.04 13.95
N HIS A 114 -2.46 11.14 13.92
CA HIS A 114 -2.59 10.06 14.88
C HIS A 114 -1.49 9.01 14.71
N LEU A 115 -1.21 8.62 13.48
CA LEU A 115 -0.13 7.68 13.18
C LEU A 115 1.24 8.17 13.65
N TRP A 116 1.46 9.46 13.66
CA TRP A 116 2.69 10.04 14.11
C TRP A 116 2.94 9.87 15.62
N GLN A 117 1.89 9.75 16.39
CA GLN A 117 1.95 9.62 17.84
C GLN A 117 2.03 8.18 18.33
N HIS A 118 1.87 7.21 17.44
CA HIS A 118 1.78 5.80 17.78
C HIS A 118 2.62 4.95 16.82
N ASP A 119 3.26 3.91 17.34
CA ASP A 119 4.01 2.97 16.51
C ASP A 119 3.07 2.11 15.66
N LEU A 120 1.86 1.86 16.11
CA LEU A 120 0.86 1.05 15.43
C LEU A 120 -0.56 1.47 15.83
N LEU A 121 -1.42 1.62 14.83
CA LEU A 121 -2.85 1.87 15.00
C LEU A 121 -3.66 0.86 14.20
N PHE A 122 -4.76 0.40 14.77
CA PHE A 122 -5.76 -0.40 14.08
C PHE A 122 -7.10 0.35 14.07
N SER A 123 -7.86 0.22 12.97
CA SER A 123 -9.28 0.55 13.04
C SER A 123 -10.02 -0.57 13.77
N VAL A 124 -10.95 -0.19 14.62
CA VAL A 124 -11.86 -1.10 15.31
C VAL A 124 -13.24 -0.87 14.73
N ASP A 125 -13.85 -1.95 14.21
CA ASP A 125 -15.22 -1.91 13.69
C ASP A 125 -16.26 -1.89 14.82
#